data_8b3c08bd8ae65106d3834fa0a69b6e0b
#
_entry.id   8b3c08bd8ae65106d3834fa0a69b6e0b
#
_cell.length_a   1.000
_cell.length_b   1.000
_cell.length_c   1.000
_cell.angle_alpha   90.00
_cell.angle_beta   90.00
_cell.angle_gamma   90.00
#
_symmetry.space_group_name_H-M   'P 1'
#
loop_
_entity.id
_entity.type
_entity.pdbx_description
1 polymer ?
#
loop_
_entity_poly.entity_id
_entity_poly.type
_entity_poly.pdbx_seq_one_letter_code
_entity_poly.pdbx_strand_id
1 'polypeptide(L)'
;MLNKEWFEDKDCLDIGCNQGLITIAIAKKFSCRSILGVDIDASLVENANWNLRRIARMENASGKSVNASTPDLLERVNGLDQNTCASLGEVAVDLPKEPSPLKEHTLLERVSFQTENIIKSMNACWEKYNTILCLSVTKWIHLNWGDDGLITLFVKIWRLLRPGGILILEPQPWKSYKNNRLVSETAKYNFNCILFKPEMFQELLLDKAFFMRDISVGLIGCHTYYGGPYMSHQHDWV
;
A
#
# COMPACT_ATOMS: atom_id res chain seq x y z
N MET A 1 -12.58 -2.72 -7.76
CA MET A 1 -11.74 -1.51 -7.94
C MET A 1 -11.26 -1.06 -6.57
N LEU A 2 -10.00 -0.61 -6.39
CA LEU A 2 -9.53 -0.14 -5.09
C LEU A 2 -10.20 1.20 -4.75
N ASN A 3 -10.69 1.34 -3.51
CA ASN A 3 -11.34 2.56 -3.03
C ASN A 3 -10.29 3.48 -2.37
N LYS A 4 -10.38 4.80 -2.60
CA LYS A 4 -9.50 5.81 -2.02
C LYS A 4 -9.54 5.80 -0.48
N GLU A 5 -10.71 5.65 0.11
CA GLU A 5 -10.92 5.65 1.56
C GLU A 5 -10.15 4.56 2.32
N TRP A 6 -9.77 3.49 1.63
CA TRP A 6 -8.97 2.41 2.21
C TRP A 6 -7.52 2.80 2.43
N PHE A 7 -7.05 3.85 1.75
CA PHE A 7 -5.63 4.20 1.69
C PHE A 7 -5.31 5.63 2.15
N GLU A 8 -6.21 6.58 1.89
CA GLU A 8 -5.97 7.99 2.16
C GLU A 8 -5.68 8.23 3.64
N ASP A 9 -4.52 8.82 3.90
CA ASP A 9 -3.99 9.08 5.25
C ASP A 9 -3.90 7.84 6.16
N LYS A 10 -3.70 6.65 5.57
CA LYS A 10 -3.60 5.36 6.25
C LYS A 10 -2.17 4.83 6.27
N ASP A 11 -1.86 4.07 7.32
CA ASP A 11 -0.66 3.26 7.41
C ASP A 11 -0.95 1.90 6.77
N CYS A 12 -0.21 1.56 5.71
CA CYS A 12 -0.47 0.39 4.87
C CYS A 12 0.70 -0.59 4.88
N LEU A 13 0.38 -1.87 4.67
CA LEU A 13 1.36 -2.94 4.45
C LEU A 13 1.01 -3.67 3.15
N ASP A 14 2.01 -3.93 2.31
CA ASP A 14 1.87 -4.75 1.10
C ASP A 14 2.72 -6.02 1.25
N ILE A 15 2.06 -7.15 1.47
CA ILE A 15 2.70 -8.47 1.66
C ILE A 15 2.94 -9.09 0.29
N GLY A 16 4.21 -9.39 -0.02
CA GLY A 16 4.65 -9.89 -1.32
C GLY A 16 4.66 -8.79 -2.38
N CYS A 17 5.26 -7.67 -2.03
CA CYS A 17 5.28 -6.47 -2.88
C CYS A 17 6.02 -6.64 -4.22
N ASN A 18 6.75 -7.76 -4.42
CA ASN A 18 7.53 -8.01 -5.62
C ASN A 18 8.45 -6.82 -5.92
N GLN A 19 8.51 -6.33 -7.16
CA GLN A 19 9.30 -5.15 -7.56
C GLN A 19 8.69 -3.80 -7.14
N GLY A 20 7.70 -3.78 -6.26
CA GLY A 20 7.11 -2.59 -5.63
C GLY A 20 6.25 -1.71 -6.53
N LEU A 21 5.96 -2.11 -7.77
CA LEU A 21 5.25 -1.26 -8.74
C LEU A 21 3.82 -0.96 -8.28
N ILE A 22 3.10 -1.96 -7.75
CA ILE A 22 1.73 -1.79 -7.24
C ILE A 22 1.75 -0.94 -5.98
N THR A 23 2.66 -1.22 -5.05
CA THR A 23 2.87 -0.46 -3.80
C THR A 23 3.08 1.03 -4.08
N ILE A 24 3.99 1.35 -5.02
CA ILE A 24 4.29 2.73 -5.43
C ILE A 24 3.07 3.37 -6.10
N ALA A 25 2.38 2.64 -7.00
CA ALA A 25 1.20 3.15 -7.68
C ALA A 25 0.06 3.48 -6.70
N ILE A 26 -0.15 2.67 -5.67
CA ILE A 26 -1.13 2.91 -4.61
C ILE A 26 -0.76 4.17 -3.82
N ALA A 27 0.50 4.30 -3.40
CA ALA A 27 0.97 5.47 -2.65
C ALA A 27 0.78 6.77 -3.43
N LYS A 28 1.02 6.74 -4.76
CA LYS A 28 0.82 7.90 -5.64
C LYS A 28 -0.66 8.24 -5.81
N LYS A 29 -1.48 7.22 -6.07
CA LYS A 29 -2.89 7.42 -6.43
C LYS A 29 -3.76 7.79 -5.25
N PHE A 30 -3.49 7.25 -4.08
CA PHE A 30 -4.40 7.30 -2.94
C PHE A 30 -3.86 8.07 -1.73
N SER A 31 -2.68 8.69 -1.83
CA SER A 31 -2.10 9.52 -0.77
C SER A 31 -2.03 8.83 0.60
N CYS A 32 -1.52 7.58 0.63
CA CYS A 32 -1.26 6.89 1.90
C CYS A 32 -0.37 7.74 2.79
N ARG A 33 -0.57 7.68 4.11
CA ARG A 33 0.37 8.29 5.08
C ARG A 33 1.71 7.56 5.00
N SER A 34 1.68 6.24 5.07
CA SER A 34 2.84 5.37 4.89
C SER A 34 2.43 4.05 4.24
N ILE A 35 3.32 3.46 3.46
CA ILE A 35 3.16 2.11 2.95
C ILE A 35 4.49 1.38 2.97
N LEU A 36 4.51 0.23 3.66
CA LEU A 36 5.64 -0.69 3.69
C LEU A 36 5.34 -1.85 2.75
N GLY A 37 6.19 -2.09 1.76
CA GLY A 37 6.20 -3.32 0.97
C GLY A 37 7.18 -4.33 1.57
N VAL A 38 6.75 -5.57 1.75
CA VAL A 38 7.61 -6.66 2.20
C VAL A 38 7.60 -7.80 1.19
N ASP A 39 8.78 -8.37 0.93
CA ASP A 39 8.94 -9.56 0.11
C ASP A 39 10.03 -10.46 0.70
N ILE A 40 9.93 -11.77 0.48
CA ILE A 40 10.93 -12.74 0.93
C ILE A 40 12.19 -12.70 0.07
N ASP A 41 12.07 -12.28 -1.18
CA ASP A 41 13.18 -12.21 -2.16
C ASP A 41 13.87 -10.85 -2.09
N ALA A 42 15.12 -10.86 -1.58
CA ALA A 42 15.92 -9.65 -1.45
C ALA A 42 16.18 -8.96 -2.79
N SER A 43 16.27 -9.70 -3.90
CA SER A 43 16.51 -9.14 -5.23
C SER A 43 15.30 -8.36 -5.75
N LEU A 44 14.08 -8.84 -5.44
CA LEU A 44 12.86 -8.14 -5.76
C LEU A 44 12.73 -6.85 -4.93
N VAL A 45 13.09 -6.89 -3.66
CA VAL A 45 13.11 -5.70 -2.78
C VAL A 45 14.13 -4.66 -3.24
N GLU A 46 15.31 -5.09 -3.69
CA GLU A 46 16.31 -4.19 -4.27
C GLU A 46 15.76 -3.51 -5.54
N ASN A 47 15.11 -4.27 -6.42
CA ASN A 47 14.43 -3.74 -7.60
C ASN A 47 13.29 -2.79 -7.23
N ALA A 48 12.52 -3.07 -6.16
CA ALA A 48 11.48 -2.20 -5.67
C ALA A 48 12.05 -0.84 -5.20
N ASN A 49 13.15 -0.85 -4.45
CA ASN A 49 13.86 0.35 -4.05
C ASN A 49 14.41 1.15 -5.24
N TRP A 50 14.93 0.46 -6.26
CA TRP A 50 15.39 1.10 -7.49
C TRP A 50 14.23 1.77 -8.24
N ASN A 51 13.10 1.07 -8.41
CA ASN A 51 11.89 1.58 -9.03
C ASN A 51 11.36 2.82 -8.30
N LEU A 52 11.32 2.78 -6.96
CA LEU A 52 10.89 3.91 -6.14
C LEU A 52 11.73 5.16 -6.41
N ARG A 53 13.06 5.03 -6.35
CA ARG A 53 13.99 6.14 -6.61
C ARG A 53 13.84 6.68 -8.04
N ARG A 54 13.66 5.79 -9.02
CA ARG A 54 13.45 6.17 -10.42
C ARG A 54 12.17 6.98 -10.61
N ILE A 55 11.06 6.49 -10.06
CA ILE A 55 9.74 7.15 -10.17
C ILE A 55 9.75 8.50 -9.45
N ALA A 56 10.31 8.58 -8.25
CA ALA A 56 10.42 9.83 -7.50
C ALA A 56 11.24 10.91 -8.24
N ARG A 57 12.33 10.52 -8.94
CA ARG A 57 13.11 11.46 -9.78
C ARG A 57 12.29 11.98 -10.96
N MET A 58 11.48 11.15 -11.58
CA MET A 58 10.63 11.56 -12.72
C MET A 58 9.57 12.57 -12.27
N GLU A 59 8.97 12.41 -11.09
CA GLU A 59 8.02 13.37 -10.53
C GLU A 59 8.67 14.74 -10.27
N ASN A 60 9.84 14.74 -9.63
CA ASN A 60 10.58 15.97 -9.37
C ASN A 60 11.01 16.70 -10.65
N ALA A 61 11.29 15.97 -11.73
CA ALA A 61 11.62 16.57 -13.04
C ALA A 61 10.37 17.19 -13.71
N SER A 62 9.22 16.54 -13.61
CA SER A 62 7.95 17.05 -14.17
C SER A 62 7.44 18.27 -13.40
N GLY A 63 7.61 18.32 -12.08
CA GLY A 63 7.19 19.46 -11.24
C GLY A 63 8.01 20.74 -11.48
N LYS A 64 9.25 20.62 -11.95
CA LYS A 64 10.10 21.78 -12.27
C LYS A 64 9.78 22.44 -13.62
N SER A 65 9.07 21.76 -14.52
CA SER A 65 8.72 22.30 -15.86
C SER A 65 7.55 23.27 -15.84
N VAL A 66 6.81 23.41 -14.75
CA VAL A 66 5.62 24.29 -14.68
C VAL A 66 5.97 25.67 -14.12
N ASN A 67 7.16 25.86 -13.52
CA ASN A 67 7.60 27.14 -12.93
C ASN A 67 8.68 27.89 -13.72
N ALA A 68 8.89 27.53 -14.99
CA ALA A 68 9.67 28.35 -15.92
C ALA A 68 8.72 29.30 -16.67
N SER A 69 8.11 30.24 -15.94
CA SER A 69 7.50 31.41 -16.53
C SER A 69 8.63 32.34 -16.99
N THR A 70 8.64 32.62 -18.26
CA THR A 70 9.29 33.67 -19.03
C THR A 70 10.01 34.75 -18.25
N PRO A 71 11.29 35.04 -18.57
CA PRO A 71 11.89 36.31 -18.18
C PRO A 71 11.24 37.43 -19.00
N ASP A 72 10.57 38.32 -18.31
CA ASP A 72 10.07 39.56 -18.90
C ASP A 72 11.27 40.42 -19.31
N LEU A 73 11.47 40.51 -20.65
CA LEU A 73 12.41 41.39 -21.31
C LEU A 73 11.68 42.69 -21.63
N LEU A 74 11.48 43.56 -20.65
CA LEU A 74 11.17 44.97 -20.88
C LEU A 74 11.20 45.74 -19.57
N GLU A 75 12.35 46.35 -19.27
CA GLU A 75 12.45 47.68 -18.75
C GLU A 75 13.91 48.03 -18.42
N ARG A 76 14.63 48.41 -19.46
CA ARG A 76 15.70 49.37 -19.35
C ARG A 76 15.12 50.68 -19.83
N VAL A 77 14.91 51.67 -19.00
CA VAL A 77 15.27 53.09 -19.23
C VAL A 77 14.92 53.92 -18.02
N ASN A 78 15.91 54.78 -17.69
CA ASN A 78 15.85 56.03 -16.99
C ASN A 78 16.09 56.04 -15.48
N GLY A 79 17.31 56.45 -15.22
CA GLY A 79 17.73 57.01 -13.94
C GLY A 79 17.12 58.38 -13.70
N LEU A 80 17.12 58.80 -12.48
CA LEU A 80 17.60 60.10 -11.98
C LEU A 80 17.23 60.27 -10.49
N ASP A 81 18.20 60.79 -9.78
CA ASP A 81 18.23 61.21 -8.38
C ASP A 81 16.99 61.91 -7.85
N GLN A 82 16.68 61.77 -6.56
CA GLN A 82 16.84 62.85 -5.58
C GLN A 82 16.38 62.44 -4.19
N ASN A 83 17.26 62.82 -3.22
CA ASN A 83 17.07 62.85 -1.77
C ASN A 83 15.75 63.51 -1.32
N THR A 84 15.15 63.07 -0.24
CA THR A 84 15.13 63.76 1.08
C THR A 84 14.05 63.18 2.01
N CYS A 85 14.47 62.96 3.25
CA CYS A 85 13.78 63.08 4.54
C CYS A 85 12.27 62.82 4.69
N ALA A 86 11.89 61.93 5.56
CA ALA A 86 11.39 62.23 6.90
C ALA A 86 10.68 61.01 7.51
N SER A 87 11.04 60.75 8.74
CA SER A 87 10.42 59.79 9.66
C SER A 87 8.91 59.98 9.86
N LEU A 88 8.16 58.91 9.85
CA LEU A 88 7.00 58.76 10.71
C LEU A 88 6.79 57.25 10.93
N GLY A 89 6.70 56.87 12.20
CA GLY A 89 6.59 55.50 12.63
C GLY A 89 5.26 54.87 12.17
N GLU A 90 5.38 53.74 11.53
CA GLU A 90 4.25 52.86 11.35
C GLU A 90 4.31 51.70 12.35
N VAL A 91 3.29 51.68 13.15
CA VAL A 91 2.98 50.60 14.09
C VAL A 91 2.75 49.32 13.23
N ALA A 92 3.65 48.38 13.35
CA ALA A 92 3.48 47.06 12.74
C ALA A 92 2.30 46.34 13.42
N VAL A 93 1.18 46.31 12.75
CA VAL A 93 0.06 45.41 13.08
C VAL A 93 0.49 44.02 12.70
N ASP A 94 0.72 43.20 13.72
CA ASP A 94 1.04 41.76 13.56
C ASP A 94 -0.20 41.06 12.94
N LEU A 95 -0.20 40.92 11.62
CA LEU A 95 -1.17 40.09 10.91
C LEU A 95 -0.87 38.63 11.28
N PRO A 96 -1.90 37.82 11.59
CA PRO A 96 -1.72 36.41 11.84
C PRO A 96 -1.07 35.77 10.61
N LYS A 97 0.09 35.17 10.79
CA LYS A 97 0.75 34.36 9.76
C LYS A 97 -0.22 33.29 9.30
N GLU A 98 -0.59 33.31 8.04
CA GLU A 98 -1.30 32.20 7.42
C GLU A 98 -0.58 30.89 7.74
N PRO A 99 -1.34 29.79 8.05
CA PRO A 99 -0.74 28.51 8.31
C PRO A 99 0.08 28.11 7.08
N SER A 100 1.38 27.91 7.28
CA SER A 100 2.29 27.43 6.22
C SER A 100 1.66 26.18 5.58
N PRO A 101 1.68 26.04 4.25
CA PRO A 101 1.11 24.86 3.58
C PRO A 101 1.75 23.62 4.18
N LEU A 102 0.89 22.69 4.66
CA LEU A 102 1.30 21.40 5.18
C LEU A 102 2.28 20.80 4.19
N LYS A 103 3.51 20.54 4.62
CA LYS A 103 4.53 19.90 3.78
C LYS A 103 3.96 18.59 3.27
N GLU A 104 3.61 18.52 1.99
CA GLU A 104 3.27 17.26 1.35
C GLU A 104 4.50 16.35 1.46
N HIS A 105 4.32 15.23 2.17
CA HIS A 105 5.36 14.23 2.27
C HIS A 105 5.70 13.70 0.88
N THR A 106 6.98 13.67 0.56
CA THR A 106 7.46 13.14 -0.72
C THR A 106 7.15 11.64 -0.84
N LEU A 107 7.12 11.11 -2.05
CA LEU A 107 6.93 9.68 -2.28
C LEU A 107 7.98 8.83 -1.53
N LEU A 108 9.23 9.31 -1.45
CA LEU A 108 10.33 8.64 -0.75
C LEU A 108 10.16 8.60 0.77
N GLU A 109 9.42 9.54 1.36
CA GLU A 109 9.11 9.54 2.79
C GLU A 109 7.94 8.61 3.13
N ARG A 110 7.03 8.41 2.20
CA ARG A 110 5.81 7.60 2.41
C ARG A 110 5.98 6.12 2.08
N VAL A 111 6.87 5.77 1.15
CA VAL A 111 7.04 4.39 0.66
C VAL A 111 8.37 3.83 1.11
N SER A 112 8.34 2.61 1.64
CA SER A 112 9.55 1.85 2.00
C SER A 112 9.39 0.38 1.63
N PHE A 113 10.53 -0.31 1.45
CA PHE A 113 10.58 -1.74 1.13
C PHE A 113 11.55 -2.46 2.04
N GLN A 114 11.18 -3.67 2.46
CA GLN A 114 11.98 -4.50 3.37
C GLN A 114 11.96 -5.97 2.94
N THR A 115 13.11 -6.63 3.00
CA THR A 115 13.16 -8.09 2.85
C THR A 115 12.69 -8.74 4.13
N GLU A 116 11.59 -9.49 4.05
CA GLU A 116 11.00 -10.14 5.22
C GLU A 116 10.29 -11.44 4.83
N ASN A 117 10.55 -12.50 5.58
CA ASN A 117 9.73 -13.69 5.54
C ASN A 117 8.57 -13.53 6.52
N ILE A 118 7.42 -13.12 6.04
CA ILE A 118 6.25 -12.84 6.88
C ILE A 118 5.81 -14.07 7.72
N ILE A 119 6.09 -15.28 7.28
CA ILE A 119 5.72 -16.50 8.02
C ILE A 119 6.65 -16.74 9.21
N LYS A 120 7.96 -16.51 9.02
CA LYS A 120 8.99 -16.76 10.05
C LYS A 120 9.28 -15.57 10.96
N SER A 121 8.89 -14.36 10.52
CA SER A 121 9.15 -13.11 11.24
C SER A 121 8.52 -13.16 12.65
N MET A 122 9.31 -12.76 13.64
CA MET A 122 8.90 -12.69 15.06
C MET A 122 8.40 -11.28 15.44
N ASN A 123 8.10 -10.43 14.46
CA ASN A 123 7.68 -9.04 14.71
C ASN A 123 6.45 -9.00 15.63
N ALA A 124 6.67 -8.52 16.85
CA ALA A 124 5.68 -8.47 17.93
C ALA A 124 4.79 -7.21 17.86
N CYS A 125 4.81 -6.46 16.74
CA CYS A 125 3.99 -5.27 16.61
C CYS A 125 2.52 -5.66 16.37
N TRP A 126 1.66 -5.24 17.30
CA TRP A 126 0.23 -5.38 17.18
C TRP A 126 -0.39 -4.10 16.64
N GLU A 127 -1.49 -4.21 15.89
CA GLU A 127 -2.35 -3.08 15.52
C GLU A 127 -1.58 -1.91 14.87
N LYS A 128 -0.71 -2.23 13.92
CA LYS A 128 0.17 -1.25 13.27
C LYS A 128 -0.46 -0.63 12.03
N TYR A 129 -1.23 -1.39 11.26
CA TYR A 129 -1.70 -0.99 9.94
C TYR A 129 -3.21 -0.81 9.89
N ASN A 130 -3.66 0.19 9.13
CA ASN A 130 -5.06 0.39 8.80
C ASN A 130 -5.49 -0.49 7.63
N THR A 131 -4.57 -0.71 6.68
CA THR A 131 -4.84 -1.49 5.47
C THR A 131 -3.68 -2.44 5.18
N ILE A 132 -4.00 -3.70 4.95
CA ILE A 132 -3.03 -4.71 4.52
C ILE A 132 -3.45 -5.25 3.16
N LEU A 133 -2.50 -5.22 2.21
CA LEU A 133 -2.64 -5.87 0.91
C LEU A 133 -1.94 -7.23 0.94
N CYS A 134 -2.57 -8.22 0.34
CA CYS A 134 -2.00 -9.54 0.09
C CYS A 134 -2.43 -10.00 -1.31
N LEU A 135 -1.72 -9.46 -2.32
CA LEU A 135 -2.10 -9.61 -3.72
C LEU A 135 -1.26 -10.69 -4.39
N SER A 136 -1.92 -11.76 -4.84
CA SER A 136 -1.28 -12.85 -5.59
C SER A 136 -0.16 -13.61 -4.84
N VAL A 137 -0.14 -13.60 -3.50
CA VAL A 137 0.91 -14.19 -2.65
C VAL A 137 0.49 -15.51 -2.00
N THR A 138 -0.79 -15.66 -1.65
CA THR A 138 -1.29 -16.79 -0.87
C THR A 138 -0.89 -18.15 -1.44
N LYS A 139 -0.91 -18.30 -2.76
CA LYS A 139 -0.47 -19.53 -3.43
C LYS A 139 0.97 -19.91 -3.08
N TRP A 140 1.87 -18.94 -3.08
CA TRP A 140 3.28 -19.20 -2.81
C TRP A 140 3.53 -19.58 -1.36
N ILE A 141 2.82 -18.91 -0.43
CA ILE A 141 2.85 -19.29 0.97
C ILE A 141 2.29 -20.70 1.15
N HIS A 142 1.15 -20.98 0.55
CA HIS A 142 0.48 -22.27 0.66
C HIS A 142 1.32 -23.42 0.07
N LEU A 143 1.93 -23.23 -1.09
CA LEU A 143 2.81 -24.26 -1.69
C LEU A 143 4.11 -24.46 -0.93
N ASN A 144 4.64 -23.45 -0.22
CA ASN A 144 5.90 -23.59 0.51
C ASN A 144 5.72 -24.01 1.97
N TRP A 145 4.58 -23.68 2.61
CA TRP A 145 4.35 -23.94 4.05
C TRP A 145 3.05 -24.67 4.36
N GLY A 146 2.31 -25.13 3.35
CA GLY A 146 1.03 -25.85 3.53
C GLY A 146 -0.06 -25.00 4.16
N ASP A 147 -1.09 -25.67 4.66
CA ASP A 147 -2.23 -25.06 5.35
C ASP A 147 -1.78 -24.31 6.62
N ASP A 148 -0.80 -24.83 7.37
CA ASP A 148 -0.26 -24.18 8.57
C ASP A 148 0.38 -22.82 8.26
N GLY A 149 1.09 -22.72 7.11
CA GLY A 149 1.65 -21.46 6.64
C GLY A 149 0.58 -20.45 6.29
N LEU A 150 -0.49 -20.89 5.63
CA LEU A 150 -1.61 -20.03 5.29
C LEU A 150 -2.35 -19.52 6.53
N ILE A 151 -2.63 -20.40 7.50
CA ILE A 151 -3.24 -20.04 8.77
C ILE A 151 -2.34 -19.06 9.53
N THR A 152 -1.03 -19.32 9.56
CA THR A 152 -0.05 -18.42 10.18
C THR A 152 -0.07 -17.03 9.54
N LEU A 153 -0.16 -16.94 8.20
CA LEU A 153 -0.31 -15.68 7.49
C LEU A 153 -1.55 -14.92 7.97
N PHE A 154 -2.70 -15.57 7.97
CA PHE A 154 -3.96 -14.93 8.34
C PHE A 154 -3.98 -14.47 9.80
N VAL A 155 -3.43 -15.26 10.72
CA VAL A 155 -3.26 -14.86 12.13
C VAL A 155 -2.34 -13.64 12.25
N LYS A 156 -1.24 -13.58 11.49
CA LYS A 156 -0.34 -12.43 11.51
C LYS A 156 -0.99 -11.19 10.92
N ILE A 157 -1.67 -11.30 9.78
CA ILE A 157 -2.42 -10.20 9.19
C ILE A 157 -3.41 -9.64 10.21
N TRP A 158 -4.17 -10.53 10.86
CA TRP A 158 -5.13 -10.14 11.87
C TRP A 158 -4.49 -9.39 13.05
N ARG A 159 -3.33 -9.85 13.54
CA ARG A 159 -2.59 -9.19 14.62
C ARG A 159 -2.05 -7.82 14.22
N LEU A 160 -1.63 -7.67 12.97
CA LEU A 160 -1.05 -6.44 12.43
C LEU A 160 -2.10 -5.39 12.08
N LEU A 161 -3.33 -5.79 11.79
CA LEU A 161 -4.44 -4.86 11.53
C LEU A 161 -4.91 -4.18 12.80
N ARG A 162 -5.16 -2.89 12.71
CA ARG A 162 -5.87 -2.11 13.73
C ARG A 162 -7.34 -2.54 13.79
N PRO A 163 -8.04 -2.35 14.92
CA PRO A 163 -9.49 -2.49 14.97
C PRO A 163 -10.15 -1.64 13.87
N GLY A 164 -11.09 -2.22 13.13
CA GLY A 164 -11.70 -1.58 11.95
C GLY A 164 -10.78 -1.50 10.73
N GLY A 165 -9.62 -2.15 10.76
CA GLY A 165 -8.71 -2.22 9.61
C GLY A 165 -9.22 -3.09 8.48
N ILE A 166 -8.60 -2.96 7.30
CA ILE A 166 -9.05 -3.60 6.06
C ILE A 166 -7.96 -4.54 5.54
N LEU A 167 -8.32 -5.80 5.27
CA LEU A 167 -7.52 -6.72 4.47
C LEU A 167 -8.01 -6.72 3.04
N ILE A 168 -7.12 -6.45 2.09
CA ILE A 168 -7.36 -6.57 0.66
C ILE A 168 -6.63 -7.81 0.16
N LEU A 169 -7.37 -8.86 -0.12
CA LEU A 169 -6.86 -10.17 -0.49
C LEU A 169 -7.20 -10.51 -1.94
N GLU A 170 -6.19 -10.91 -2.71
CA GLU A 170 -6.35 -11.48 -4.05
C GLU A 170 -5.81 -12.92 -4.06
N PRO A 171 -6.64 -13.94 -3.81
CA PRO A 171 -6.22 -15.33 -3.92
C PRO A 171 -6.11 -15.76 -5.38
N GLN A 172 -5.06 -16.49 -5.71
CA GLN A 172 -4.98 -17.09 -7.05
C GLN A 172 -5.89 -18.33 -7.13
N PRO A 173 -6.51 -18.56 -8.30
CA PRO A 173 -7.41 -19.69 -8.50
C PRO A 173 -6.66 -21.04 -8.40
N TRP A 174 -7.36 -22.10 -8.02
CA TRP A 174 -6.79 -23.45 -7.86
C TRP A 174 -6.02 -23.93 -9.10
N LYS A 175 -6.44 -23.51 -10.31
CA LYS A 175 -5.72 -23.79 -11.55
C LYS A 175 -4.26 -23.27 -11.49
N SER A 176 -4.03 -22.11 -10.88
CA SER A 176 -2.69 -21.55 -10.71
C SER A 176 -1.82 -22.42 -9.79
N TYR A 177 -2.40 -22.99 -8.73
CA TYR A 177 -1.71 -23.95 -7.85
C TYR A 177 -1.28 -25.20 -8.63
N LYS A 178 -2.20 -25.79 -9.43
CA LYS A 178 -1.89 -26.95 -10.27
C LYS A 178 -0.72 -26.70 -11.21
N ASN A 179 -0.64 -25.52 -11.80
CA ASN A 179 0.42 -25.15 -12.74
C ASN A 179 1.79 -24.99 -12.04
N ASN A 180 1.79 -24.62 -10.77
CA ASN A 180 3.02 -24.34 -10.01
C ASN A 180 3.40 -25.43 -9.00
N ARG A 181 2.65 -26.55 -8.92
CA ARG A 181 2.88 -27.61 -7.93
C ARG A 181 4.23 -28.32 -8.06
N LEU A 182 4.89 -28.21 -9.20
CA LEU A 182 6.15 -28.92 -9.49
C LEU A 182 7.37 -27.99 -9.40
N VAL A 183 7.24 -26.76 -8.91
CA VAL A 183 8.37 -25.81 -8.76
C VAL A 183 9.39 -26.29 -7.72
N SER A 184 8.98 -27.15 -6.78
CA SER A 184 9.85 -27.81 -5.81
C SER A 184 9.18 -29.10 -5.27
N GLU A 185 9.97 -29.99 -4.66
CA GLU A 185 9.41 -31.18 -4.00
C GLU A 185 8.52 -30.79 -2.82
N THR A 186 8.87 -29.73 -2.08
CA THR A 186 8.01 -29.17 -1.02
C THR A 186 6.67 -28.70 -1.57
N ALA A 187 6.67 -27.96 -2.67
CA ALA A 187 5.45 -27.49 -3.30
C ALA A 187 4.56 -28.64 -3.79
N LYS A 188 5.17 -29.69 -4.33
CA LYS A 188 4.48 -30.90 -4.78
C LYS A 188 3.85 -31.66 -3.59
N TYR A 189 4.60 -31.82 -2.51
CA TYR A 189 4.11 -32.45 -1.30
C TYR A 189 2.93 -31.67 -0.71
N ASN A 190 3.14 -30.37 -0.45
CA ASN A 190 2.12 -29.52 0.14
C ASN A 190 0.86 -29.45 -0.73
N PHE A 191 1.02 -29.32 -2.06
CA PHE A 191 -0.14 -29.31 -2.98
C PHE A 191 -1.05 -30.51 -2.80
N ASN A 192 -0.48 -31.72 -2.57
CA ASN A 192 -1.25 -32.92 -2.36
C ASN A 192 -1.92 -33.00 -0.97
N CYS A 193 -1.41 -32.21 -0.01
CA CYS A 193 -1.89 -32.19 1.38
C CYS A 193 -2.82 -31.01 1.68
N ILE A 194 -2.97 -30.04 0.75
CA ILE A 194 -3.81 -28.85 0.94
C ILE A 194 -5.27 -29.26 1.16
N LEU A 195 -5.82 -28.82 2.28
CA LEU A 195 -7.23 -28.98 2.64
C LEU A 195 -8.04 -27.71 2.34
N PHE A 196 -7.45 -26.52 2.61
CA PHE A 196 -8.10 -25.23 2.44
C PHE A 196 -7.83 -24.66 1.04
N LYS A 197 -8.75 -24.90 0.08
CA LYS A 197 -8.61 -24.32 -1.25
C LYS A 197 -8.92 -22.82 -1.25
N PRO A 198 -8.43 -22.05 -2.27
CA PRO A 198 -8.64 -20.60 -2.34
C PRO A 198 -10.10 -20.16 -2.25
N GLU A 199 -11.02 -21.00 -2.72
CA GLU A 199 -12.46 -20.75 -2.67
C GLU A 199 -13.00 -20.69 -1.23
N MET A 200 -12.30 -21.31 -0.28
CA MET A 200 -12.67 -21.37 1.15
C MET A 200 -12.09 -20.20 1.97
N PHE A 201 -11.21 -19.38 1.38
CA PHE A 201 -10.49 -18.34 2.15
C PHE A 201 -11.43 -17.29 2.74
N GLN A 202 -12.51 -16.95 2.04
CA GLN A 202 -13.50 -16.01 2.55
C GLN A 202 -14.21 -16.57 3.80
N GLU A 203 -14.66 -17.81 3.73
CA GLU A 203 -15.32 -18.48 4.85
C GLU A 203 -14.37 -18.59 6.05
N LEU A 204 -13.12 -19.02 5.82
CA LEU A 204 -12.10 -19.14 6.83
C LEU A 204 -11.81 -17.78 7.53
N LEU A 205 -11.76 -16.68 6.77
CA LEU A 205 -11.50 -15.34 7.30
C LEU A 205 -12.71 -14.73 8.00
N LEU A 206 -13.93 -15.12 7.63
CA LEU A 206 -15.18 -14.62 8.23
C LEU A 206 -15.64 -15.47 9.41
N ASP A 207 -15.05 -16.65 9.62
CA ASP A 207 -15.39 -17.49 10.76
C ASP A 207 -14.97 -16.78 12.06
N LYS A 208 -15.98 -16.24 12.76
CA LYS A 208 -15.83 -15.46 14.00
C LYS A 208 -15.16 -16.24 15.14
N ALA A 209 -15.12 -17.57 15.08
CA ALA A 209 -14.43 -18.39 16.04
C ALA A 209 -12.90 -18.21 16.00
N PHE A 210 -12.36 -17.83 14.84
CA PHE A 210 -10.93 -17.52 14.67
C PHE A 210 -10.60 -16.05 14.93
N PHE A 211 -11.53 -15.11 14.70
CA PHE A 211 -11.23 -13.68 14.67
C PHE A 211 -12.23 -12.88 15.53
N MET A 212 -11.89 -12.69 16.81
CA MET A 212 -12.74 -11.97 17.78
C MET A 212 -12.74 -10.44 17.63
N ARG A 213 -12.44 -9.88 16.45
CA ARG A 213 -12.39 -8.42 16.21
C ARG A 213 -13.07 -8.06 14.90
N ASP A 214 -13.62 -6.83 14.83
CA ASP A 214 -14.21 -6.27 13.62
C ASP A 214 -13.11 -5.95 12.60
N ILE A 215 -12.92 -6.84 11.64
CA ILE A 215 -12.04 -6.64 10.49
C ILE A 215 -12.88 -6.74 9.23
N SER A 216 -12.72 -5.77 8.34
CA SER A 216 -13.31 -5.83 7.01
C SER A 216 -12.39 -6.55 6.04
N VAL A 217 -12.92 -7.52 5.30
CA VAL A 217 -12.17 -8.28 4.29
C VAL A 217 -12.69 -7.92 2.91
N GLY A 218 -11.86 -7.29 2.08
CA GLY A 218 -12.12 -7.06 0.68
C GLY A 218 -11.46 -8.13 -0.19
N LEU A 219 -12.24 -8.93 -0.92
CA LEU A 219 -11.71 -9.89 -1.90
C LEU A 219 -11.69 -9.26 -3.28
N ILE A 220 -10.51 -9.25 -3.92
CA ILE A 220 -10.33 -8.79 -5.29
C ILE A 220 -10.06 -10.01 -6.17
N GLY A 221 -10.74 -10.12 -7.32
CA GLY A 221 -10.40 -11.11 -8.35
C GLY A 221 -10.97 -12.50 -8.18
N CYS A 222 -11.75 -12.81 -7.13
CA CYS A 222 -12.55 -14.01 -7.08
C CYS A 222 -13.79 -13.87 -7.95
N HIS A 223 -13.65 -13.98 -9.27
CA HIS A 223 -14.78 -14.37 -10.13
C HIS A 223 -15.07 -15.85 -9.88
N THR A 224 -15.72 -16.14 -8.77
CA THR A 224 -16.37 -17.42 -8.59
C THR A 224 -17.70 -17.41 -9.34
N TYR A 225 -17.75 -18.14 -10.44
CA TYR A 225 -18.99 -18.64 -10.96
C TYR A 225 -19.61 -19.57 -9.89
N TYR A 226 -20.49 -19.04 -9.08
CA TYR A 226 -21.46 -19.83 -8.32
C TYR A 226 -22.85 -19.43 -8.76
N GLY A 227 -23.41 -20.23 -9.66
CA GLY A 227 -24.85 -20.34 -9.81
C GLY A 227 -25.39 -21.06 -8.56
N GLY A 228 -26.07 -20.32 -7.69
CA GLY A 228 -26.82 -20.85 -6.57
C GLY A 228 -27.37 -19.70 -5.74
N PRO A 229 -28.68 -19.70 -5.41
CA PRO A 229 -29.32 -18.59 -4.73
C PRO A 229 -29.07 -18.70 -3.23
N TYR A 230 -28.19 -17.85 -2.68
CA TYR A 230 -28.22 -17.56 -1.26
C TYR A 230 -28.24 -16.05 -1.04
N MET A 231 -29.28 -15.65 -0.35
CA MET A 231 -29.73 -14.31 0.03
C MET A 231 -28.60 -13.47 0.64
N SER A 232 -28.39 -12.34 0.03
CA SER A 232 -28.44 -10.94 0.47
C SER A 232 -28.32 -10.69 1.99
N HIS A 233 -27.13 -10.30 2.42
CA HIS A 233 -26.99 -9.06 3.16
C HIS A 233 -26.02 -8.21 2.35
N GLN A 234 -26.64 -7.36 1.53
CA GLN A 234 -25.96 -6.30 0.78
C GLN A 234 -25.36 -5.32 1.77
N HIS A 235 -24.05 -5.34 1.87
CA HIS A 235 -23.30 -4.11 1.88
C HIS A 235 -22.62 -4.04 0.53
N ASP A 236 -23.18 -3.18 -0.32
CA ASP A 236 -22.70 -2.88 -1.66
C ASP A 236 -21.25 -2.43 -1.60
N TRP A 237 -20.35 -3.33 -2.01
CA TRP A 237 -18.97 -3.01 -2.31
C TRP A 237 -18.86 -2.78 -3.82
N VAL A 238 -19.27 -1.59 -4.27
CA VAL A 238 -19.01 -1.09 -5.62
C VAL A 238 -17.71 -0.31 -5.64
#